data_9591461bb028fcf09c3854d47662a29a
#
_entry.id   9591461bb028fcf09c3854d47662a29a
#
_cell.length_a   1.000
_cell.length_b   1.000
_cell.length_c   1.000
_cell.angle_alpha   90.00
_cell.angle_beta   90.00
_cell.angle_gamma   90.00
#
_symmetry.space_group_name_H-M   'P 1'
#
loop_
_entity.id
_entity.type
_entity.pdbx_description
1 polymer ?
#
loop_
_entity_poly.entity_id
_entity_poly.type
_entity_poly.pdbx_seq_one_letter_code
_entity_poly.pdbx_strand_id
1 'polypeptide(L)'
;MNDINSPVRLYITLTSPYARLARIVVLEKELEDKVEQVIAKTRQVDSPYYQINPSGRVPCLILPDGTRLEESQLVCSYLDHLDSTPRFEPPAGTLGLQVRRLEAMARSLMEGVSVWIREGFRPVDERSPGIVSHEQARAVRLIDDWESEIMNSVMQGNLNNMAQLTLITALQLEQWNPDFRWREGHPRLVEWCDRLSDRASLLKTVPVL
;
A
#
# COMPACT_ATOMS: atom_id res chain seq x y z
N MET A 1 21.45 -23.80 -11.70
CA MET A 1 20.06 -24.23 -11.90
C MET A 1 19.27 -23.63 -10.74
N ASN A 2 18.46 -22.62 -10.99
CA ASN A 2 17.59 -22.08 -9.94
C ASN A 2 16.49 -23.12 -9.71
N ASP A 3 16.33 -23.53 -8.46
CA ASP A 3 15.28 -24.47 -8.06
C ASP A 3 13.92 -23.77 -8.23
N ILE A 4 13.09 -24.30 -9.13
CA ILE A 4 11.76 -23.75 -9.45
C ILE A 4 10.84 -23.73 -8.19
N ASN A 5 11.21 -24.50 -7.17
CA ASN A 5 10.51 -24.57 -5.89
C ASN A 5 11.04 -23.56 -4.84
N SER A 6 12.04 -22.75 -5.18
CA SER A 6 12.52 -21.73 -4.25
C SER A 6 11.44 -20.65 -4.04
N PRO A 7 11.25 -20.17 -2.78
CA PRO A 7 10.28 -19.10 -2.52
C PRO A 7 10.67 -17.82 -3.28
N VAL A 8 9.66 -17.05 -3.68
CA VAL A 8 9.89 -15.70 -4.21
C VAL A 8 10.35 -14.80 -3.07
N ARG A 9 11.26 -13.86 -3.33
CA ARG A 9 11.78 -12.93 -2.30
C ARG A 9 11.15 -11.56 -2.46
N LEU A 10 10.39 -11.15 -1.43
CA LEU A 10 9.74 -9.86 -1.35
C LEU A 10 10.56 -8.90 -0.49
N TYR A 11 11.25 -7.96 -1.14
CA TYR A 11 12.01 -6.90 -0.46
C TYR A 11 11.09 -5.78 0.01
N ILE A 12 11.15 -5.46 1.29
CA ILE A 12 10.27 -4.52 1.97
C ILE A 12 11.04 -3.60 2.92
N THR A 13 10.39 -2.51 3.33
CA THR A 13 10.65 -1.85 4.62
C THR A 13 9.36 -1.86 5.44
N LEU A 14 9.48 -1.87 6.76
CA LEU A 14 8.31 -1.89 7.65
C LEU A 14 7.54 -0.57 7.66
N THR A 15 8.16 0.49 7.17
CA THR A 15 7.61 1.86 7.13
C THR A 15 6.89 2.20 5.81
N SER A 16 7.13 1.44 4.74
CA SER A 16 6.55 1.76 3.44
C SER A 16 5.09 1.33 3.33
N PRO A 17 4.14 2.23 3.06
CA PRO A 17 2.74 1.85 2.83
C PRO A 17 2.59 1.01 1.55
N TYR A 18 3.42 1.22 0.55
CA TYR A 18 3.42 0.43 -0.68
C TYR A 18 3.90 -1.01 -0.45
N ALA A 19 4.95 -1.19 0.37
CA ALA A 19 5.39 -2.52 0.77
C ALA A 19 4.37 -3.18 1.71
N ARG A 20 3.67 -2.39 2.53
CA ARG A 20 2.58 -2.88 3.38
C ARG A 20 1.46 -3.52 2.55
N LEU A 21 1.07 -2.94 1.42
CA LEU A 21 0.09 -3.55 0.51
C LEU A 21 0.50 -4.97 0.10
N ALA A 22 1.73 -5.16 -0.33
CA ALA A 22 2.24 -6.48 -0.71
C ALA A 22 2.24 -7.46 0.48
N ARG A 23 2.63 -7.00 1.68
CA ARG A 23 2.57 -7.80 2.91
C ARG A 23 1.15 -8.22 3.29
N ILE A 24 0.18 -7.33 3.13
CA ILE A 24 -1.24 -7.63 3.37
C ILE A 24 -1.71 -8.68 2.36
N VAL A 25 -1.39 -8.55 1.07
CA VAL A 25 -1.74 -9.56 0.05
C VAL A 25 -1.15 -10.93 0.40
N VAL A 26 0.11 -11.00 0.82
CA VAL A 26 0.75 -12.26 1.26
C VAL A 26 -0.08 -12.91 2.39
N LEU A 27 -0.47 -12.15 3.41
CA LEU A 27 -1.23 -12.67 4.56
C LEU A 27 -2.68 -13.03 4.20
N GLU A 28 -3.37 -12.22 3.40
CA GLU A 28 -4.75 -12.47 2.99
C GLU A 28 -4.87 -13.67 2.04
N LYS A 29 -3.80 -14.03 1.36
CA LYS A 29 -3.68 -15.15 0.44
C LYS A 29 -2.98 -16.37 1.06
N GLU A 30 -2.59 -16.29 2.34
CA GLU A 30 -1.88 -17.38 3.05
C GLU A 30 -0.64 -17.85 2.27
N LEU A 31 0.17 -16.90 1.80
CA LEU A 31 1.35 -17.18 0.95
C LEU A 31 2.68 -17.16 1.73
N GLU A 32 2.65 -17.16 3.07
CA GLU A 32 3.85 -17.02 3.91
C GLU A 32 4.90 -18.12 3.61
N ASP A 33 4.45 -19.32 3.28
CA ASP A 33 5.35 -20.42 2.92
C ASP A 33 5.97 -20.30 1.51
N LYS A 34 5.39 -19.47 0.64
CA LYS A 34 5.81 -19.25 -0.75
C LYS A 34 6.60 -17.96 -0.95
N VAL A 35 6.53 -17.04 0.03
CA VAL A 35 7.07 -15.69 -0.09
C VAL A 35 7.98 -15.37 1.09
N GLU A 36 9.28 -15.34 0.84
CA GLU A 36 10.29 -14.89 1.81
C GLU A 36 10.29 -13.36 1.88
N GLN A 37 9.97 -12.76 3.03
CA GLN A 37 10.07 -11.32 3.22
C GLN A 37 11.47 -10.92 3.68
N VAL A 38 12.12 -10.02 2.93
CA VAL A 38 13.49 -9.56 3.18
C VAL A 38 13.48 -8.05 3.46
N ILE A 39 14.07 -7.64 4.58
CA ILE A 39 14.19 -6.21 4.92
C ILE A 39 15.25 -5.56 4.03
N ALA A 40 14.84 -4.58 3.23
CA ALA A 40 15.71 -3.79 2.38
C ALA A 40 16.27 -2.57 3.13
N LYS A 41 17.56 -2.33 3.02
CA LYS A 41 18.20 -1.10 3.52
C LYS A 41 18.09 -0.01 2.45
N THR A 42 16.96 0.65 2.38
CA THR A 42 16.74 1.78 1.46
C THR A 42 17.36 3.06 2.02
N ARG A 43 17.67 4.05 1.12
CA ARG A 43 18.18 5.39 1.49
C ARG A 43 19.48 5.40 2.27
N GLN A 44 20.29 4.38 2.15
CA GLN A 44 21.65 4.34 2.67
C GLN A 44 22.62 4.44 1.50
N VAL A 45 23.65 5.27 1.63
CA VAL A 45 24.73 5.34 0.65
C VAL A 45 25.35 3.95 0.52
N ASP A 46 25.61 3.48 -0.69
CA ASP A 46 26.21 2.19 -1.00
C ASP A 46 25.45 0.96 -0.47
N SER A 47 24.13 1.06 -0.30
CA SER A 47 23.33 -0.09 0.11
C SER A 47 23.46 -1.26 -0.88
N PRO A 48 23.75 -2.49 -0.41
CA PRO A 48 23.76 -3.68 -1.25
C PRO A 48 22.42 -3.93 -1.96
N TYR A 49 21.33 -3.38 -1.44
CA TYR A 49 20.02 -3.46 -2.06
C TYR A 49 19.97 -2.83 -3.46
N TYR A 50 20.79 -1.83 -3.73
CA TYR A 50 20.82 -1.18 -5.06
C TYR A 50 21.39 -2.08 -6.16
N GLN A 51 22.13 -3.14 -5.82
CA GLN A 51 22.52 -4.18 -6.77
C GLN A 51 21.35 -5.11 -7.13
N ILE A 52 20.35 -5.21 -6.23
CA ILE A 52 19.13 -6.00 -6.43
C ILE A 52 18.08 -5.16 -7.15
N ASN A 53 17.82 -3.97 -6.65
CA ASN A 53 16.90 -3.02 -7.26
C ASN A 53 17.53 -1.62 -7.37
N PRO A 54 18.01 -1.22 -8.56
CA PRO A 54 18.64 0.08 -8.77
C PRO A 54 17.74 1.29 -8.49
N SER A 55 16.39 1.13 -8.53
CA SER A 55 15.47 2.21 -8.15
C SER A 55 15.52 2.49 -6.64
N GLY A 56 16.00 1.54 -5.84
CA GLY A 56 16.02 1.62 -4.38
C GLY A 56 14.64 1.63 -3.73
N ARG A 57 13.58 1.39 -4.48
CA ARG A 57 12.19 1.40 -3.99
C ARG A 57 11.75 0.03 -3.48
N VAL A 58 10.76 0.03 -2.63
CA VAL A 58 10.04 -1.15 -2.14
C VAL A 58 8.52 -0.95 -2.28
N PRO A 59 7.73 -2.03 -2.49
CA PRO A 59 8.14 -3.42 -2.60
C PRO A 59 8.91 -3.72 -3.89
N CYS A 60 9.77 -4.72 -3.82
CA CYS A 60 10.40 -5.31 -4.99
C CYS A 60 10.36 -6.84 -4.83
N LEU A 61 9.95 -7.56 -5.84
CA LEU A 61 9.84 -9.02 -5.83
C LEU A 61 10.87 -9.62 -6.77
N ILE A 62 11.63 -10.61 -6.28
CA ILE A 62 12.57 -11.38 -7.08
C ILE A 62 12.06 -12.82 -7.22
N LEU A 63 11.84 -13.22 -8.46
CA LEU A 63 11.36 -14.55 -8.81
C LEU A 63 12.50 -15.58 -8.76
N PRO A 64 12.21 -16.91 -8.73
CA PRO A 64 13.23 -17.94 -8.72
C PRO A 64 14.19 -17.92 -9.92
N ASP A 65 13.74 -17.44 -11.08
CA ASP A 65 14.56 -17.28 -12.29
C ASP A 65 15.42 -16.01 -12.27
N GLY A 66 15.31 -15.17 -11.23
CA GLY A 66 16.00 -13.90 -11.10
C GLY A 66 15.25 -12.69 -11.67
N THR A 67 14.08 -12.90 -12.26
CA THR A 67 13.25 -11.78 -12.74
C THR A 67 12.86 -10.85 -11.59
N ARG A 68 13.08 -9.53 -11.80
CA ARG A 68 12.72 -8.50 -10.85
C ARG A 68 11.39 -7.85 -11.25
N LEU A 69 10.46 -7.78 -10.30
CA LEU A 69 9.22 -7.02 -10.41
C LEU A 69 9.25 -5.86 -9.42
N GLU A 70 8.94 -4.68 -9.87
CA GLU A 70 8.77 -3.48 -9.04
C GLU A 70 7.48 -2.76 -9.43
N GLU A 71 7.09 -1.72 -8.73
CA GLU A 71 5.75 -1.14 -8.62
C GLU A 71 4.79 -2.01 -7.82
N SER A 72 4.27 -1.43 -6.74
CA SER A 72 3.41 -2.14 -5.79
C SER A 72 2.17 -2.75 -6.45
N GLN A 73 1.65 -2.14 -7.50
CA GLN A 73 0.50 -2.65 -8.24
C GLN A 73 0.85 -3.95 -8.98
N LEU A 74 1.98 -3.97 -9.69
CA LEU A 74 2.46 -5.17 -10.37
C LEU A 74 2.83 -6.28 -9.38
N VAL A 75 3.53 -5.92 -8.29
CA VAL A 75 3.91 -6.87 -7.24
C VAL A 75 2.67 -7.50 -6.60
N CYS A 76 1.67 -6.69 -6.20
CA CYS A 76 0.43 -7.22 -5.62
C CYS A 76 -0.36 -8.09 -6.60
N SER A 77 -0.44 -7.71 -7.87
CA SER A 77 -1.09 -8.51 -8.91
C SER A 77 -0.39 -9.86 -9.09
N TYR A 78 0.95 -9.89 -9.14
CA TYR A 78 1.70 -11.15 -9.22
C TYR A 78 1.43 -12.04 -8.00
N LEU A 79 1.50 -11.48 -6.79
CA LEU A 79 1.25 -12.22 -5.56
C LEU A 79 -0.18 -12.77 -5.51
N ASP A 80 -1.16 -12.01 -5.99
CA ASP A 80 -2.56 -12.45 -6.04
C ASP A 80 -2.77 -13.66 -6.96
N HIS A 81 -1.95 -13.79 -8.02
CA HIS A 81 -2.01 -14.93 -8.97
C HIS A 81 -1.07 -16.09 -8.62
N LEU A 82 -0.21 -15.96 -7.60
CA LEU A 82 0.84 -16.93 -7.30
C LEU A 82 0.32 -18.34 -6.97
N ASP A 83 -0.88 -18.46 -6.44
CA ASP A 83 -1.56 -19.73 -6.12
C ASP A 83 -2.63 -20.12 -7.16
N SER A 84 -2.69 -19.42 -8.29
CA SER A 84 -3.67 -19.61 -9.37
C SER A 84 -5.15 -19.36 -8.95
N THR A 85 -5.39 -18.76 -7.80
CA THR A 85 -6.73 -18.41 -7.29
C THR A 85 -6.81 -16.92 -6.96
N PRO A 86 -6.76 -16.02 -7.97
CA PRO A 86 -6.76 -14.58 -7.71
C PRO A 86 -8.03 -14.15 -6.96
N ARG A 87 -7.82 -13.34 -5.91
CA ARG A 87 -8.89 -12.85 -5.04
C ARG A 87 -9.15 -11.37 -5.22
N PHE A 88 -8.09 -10.62 -5.56
CA PHE A 88 -8.12 -9.15 -5.61
C PHE A 88 -8.18 -8.63 -7.04
N GLU A 89 -8.12 -9.51 -8.05
CA GLU A 89 -8.19 -9.12 -9.44
C GLU A 89 -9.54 -8.48 -9.75
N PRO A 90 -9.57 -7.27 -10.36
CA PRO A 90 -10.80 -6.64 -10.76
C PRO A 90 -11.53 -7.46 -11.84
N PRO A 91 -12.84 -7.67 -11.73
CA PRO A 91 -13.61 -8.37 -12.78
C PRO A 91 -13.56 -7.63 -14.10
N ALA A 92 -13.95 -8.29 -15.17
CA ALA A 92 -14.06 -7.65 -16.50
C ALA A 92 -15.21 -6.61 -16.54
N GLY A 93 -15.14 -5.69 -17.51
CA GLY A 93 -16.19 -4.73 -17.79
C GLY A 93 -16.27 -3.54 -16.84
N THR A 94 -17.45 -2.96 -16.73
CA THR A 94 -17.68 -1.69 -16.01
C THR A 94 -17.38 -1.79 -14.53
N LEU A 95 -17.69 -2.92 -13.89
CA LEU A 95 -17.41 -3.13 -12.48
C LEU A 95 -15.89 -3.14 -12.21
N GLY A 96 -15.12 -3.79 -13.06
CA GLY A 96 -13.66 -3.79 -12.94
C GLY A 96 -13.04 -2.43 -13.20
N LEU A 97 -13.59 -1.65 -14.14
CA LEU A 97 -13.18 -0.26 -14.32
C LEU A 97 -13.43 0.57 -13.05
N GLN A 98 -14.56 0.34 -12.38
CA GLN A 98 -14.89 1.03 -11.12
C GLN A 98 -13.90 0.68 -10.01
N VAL A 99 -13.53 -0.61 -9.85
CA VAL A 99 -12.51 -1.03 -8.90
C VAL A 99 -11.18 -0.33 -9.18
N ARG A 100 -10.72 -0.33 -10.44
CA ARG A 100 -9.45 0.32 -10.83
C ARG A 100 -9.46 1.83 -10.62
N ARG A 101 -10.58 2.49 -10.89
CA ARG A 101 -10.77 3.93 -10.64
C ARG A 101 -10.61 4.25 -9.15
N LEU A 102 -11.29 3.49 -8.28
CA LEU A 102 -11.22 3.69 -6.84
C LEU A 102 -9.84 3.31 -6.27
N GLU A 103 -9.19 2.28 -6.79
CA GLU A 103 -7.81 1.97 -6.44
C GLU A 103 -6.87 3.12 -6.80
N ALA A 104 -6.99 3.70 -8.00
CA ALA A 104 -6.18 4.83 -8.42
C ALA A 104 -6.39 6.06 -7.53
N MET A 105 -7.63 6.33 -7.13
CA MET A 105 -7.98 7.41 -6.20
C MET A 105 -7.37 7.16 -4.81
N ALA A 106 -7.44 5.93 -4.28
CA ALA A 106 -6.81 5.56 -3.02
C ALA A 106 -5.28 5.66 -3.08
N ARG A 107 -4.65 5.27 -4.20
CA ARG A 107 -3.21 5.45 -4.42
C ARG A 107 -2.81 6.92 -4.43
N SER A 108 -3.62 7.77 -5.02
CA SER A 108 -3.42 9.22 -5.04
C SER A 108 -3.42 9.82 -3.63
N LEU A 109 -4.32 9.36 -2.76
CA LEU A 109 -4.34 9.74 -1.34
C LEU A 109 -3.08 9.22 -0.63
N MET A 110 -2.77 7.93 -0.79
CA MET A 110 -1.61 7.30 -0.14
C MET A 110 -0.30 7.98 -0.54
N GLU A 111 -0.16 8.38 -1.81
CA GLU A 111 1.02 9.11 -2.29
C GLU A 111 1.14 10.47 -1.61
N GLY A 112 0.08 11.29 -1.65
CA GLY A 112 0.10 12.64 -1.08
C GLY A 112 0.41 12.63 0.42
N VAL A 113 -0.29 11.77 1.19
CA VAL A 113 -0.02 11.64 2.62
C VAL A 113 1.40 11.12 2.88
N SER A 114 1.92 10.20 2.05
CA SER A 114 3.31 9.72 2.18
C SER A 114 4.35 10.80 1.87
N VAL A 115 4.08 11.71 0.96
CA VAL A 115 4.94 12.89 0.70
C VAL A 115 4.93 13.82 1.89
N TRP A 116 3.76 14.14 2.42
CA TRP A 116 3.60 14.96 3.61
C TRP A 116 4.35 14.38 4.83
N ILE A 117 4.19 13.08 5.12
CA ILE A 117 4.92 12.40 6.19
C ILE A 117 6.43 12.50 6.00
N ARG A 118 6.92 12.29 4.76
CA ARG A 118 8.37 12.37 4.48
C ARG A 118 8.94 13.78 4.69
N GLU A 119 8.18 14.81 4.35
CA GLU A 119 8.59 16.18 4.66
C GLU A 119 8.68 16.41 6.19
N GLY A 120 7.78 15.80 6.96
CA GLY A 120 7.80 15.85 8.43
C GLY A 120 9.07 15.22 9.06
N PHE A 121 9.70 14.25 8.39
CA PHE A 121 10.95 13.61 8.86
C PHE A 121 12.23 14.37 8.47
N ARG A 122 12.14 15.37 7.61
CA ARG A 122 13.31 16.19 7.25
C ARG A 122 13.66 17.14 8.41
N PRO A 123 14.94 17.58 8.50
CA PRO A 123 15.30 18.71 9.34
C PRO A 123 14.39 19.92 9.05
N VAL A 124 14.06 20.70 10.08
CA VAL A 124 13.05 21.77 9.97
C VAL A 124 13.41 22.80 8.89
N ASP A 125 14.68 23.13 8.78
CA ASP A 125 15.25 24.07 7.80
C ASP A 125 15.27 23.53 6.36
N GLU A 126 15.11 22.22 6.18
CA GLU A 126 15.04 21.57 4.87
C GLU A 126 13.60 21.25 4.43
N ARG A 127 12.61 21.49 5.27
CA ARG A 127 11.21 21.22 4.95
C ARG A 127 10.68 22.21 3.94
N SER A 128 9.87 21.75 2.99
CA SER A 128 9.15 22.62 2.07
C SER A 128 7.73 22.90 2.57
N PRO A 129 7.43 24.08 3.13
CA PRO A 129 6.07 24.43 3.56
C PRO A 129 5.07 24.40 2.41
N GLY A 130 5.53 24.74 1.19
CA GLY A 130 4.68 24.70 0.00
C GLY A 130 4.24 23.28 -0.38
N ILE A 131 5.14 22.28 -0.29
CA ILE A 131 4.80 20.88 -0.50
C ILE A 131 3.83 20.41 0.57
N VAL A 132 4.10 20.69 1.84
CA VAL A 132 3.23 20.30 2.96
C VAL A 132 1.82 20.87 2.76
N SER A 133 1.70 22.18 2.51
CA SER A 133 0.39 22.82 2.28
C SER A 133 -0.36 22.26 1.09
N HIS A 134 0.37 21.94 0.00
CA HIS A 134 -0.21 21.33 -1.20
C HIS A 134 -0.81 19.95 -0.90
N GLU A 135 -0.05 19.08 -0.22
CA GLU A 135 -0.49 17.71 0.08
C GLU A 135 -1.58 17.68 1.16
N GLN A 136 -1.55 18.60 2.13
CA GLN A 136 -2.65 18.80 3.07
C GLN A 136 -3.96 19.13 2.36
N ALA A 137 -3.93 20.14 1.48
CA ALA A 137 -5.11 20.54 0.70
C ALA A 137 -5.58 19.43 -0.25
N ARG A 138 -4.65 18.65 -0.82
CA ARG A 138 -4.97 17.47 -1.65
C ARG A 138 -5.66 16.39 -0.83
N ALA A 139 -5.12 16.09 0.35
CA ALA A 139 -5.69 15.08 1.25
C ALA A 139 -7.12 15.44 1.65
N VAL A 140 -7.38 16.70 2.03
CA VAL A 140 -8.74 17.16 2.37
C VAL A 140 -9.72 16.91 1.22
N ARG A 141 -9.40 17.37 0.00
CA ARG A 141 -10.28 17.16 -1.17
C ARG A 141 -10.56 15.68 -1.47
N LEU A 142 -9.53 14.83 -1.34
CA LEU A 142 -9.68 13.41 -1.58
C LEU A 142 -10.51 12.71 -0.50
N ILE A 143 -10.39 13.12 0.74
CA ILE A 143 -11.18 12.57 1.85
C ILE A 143 -12.64 12.99 1.75
N ASP A 144 -12.92 14.25 1.36
CA ASP A 144 -14.29 14.71 1.08
C ASP A 144 -14.95 13.86 -0.03
N ASP A 145 -14.22 13.55 -1.10
CA ASP A 145 -14.69 12.65 -2.17
C ASP A 145 -14.91 11.22 -1.64
N TRP A 146 -13.99 10.71 -0.81
CA TRP A 146 -14.08 9.37 -0.25
C TRP A 146 -15.28 9.17 0.68
N GLU A 147 -15.71 10.19 1.40
CA GLU A 147 -16.93 10.12 2.23
C GLU A 147 -18.18 9.77 1.40
N SER A 148 -18.20 10.15 0.12
CA SER A 148 -19.26 9.79 -0.82
C SER A 148 -18.97 8.45 -1.51
N GLU A 149 -17.77 8.25 -2.02
CA GLU A 149 -17.36 7.07 -2.80
C GLU A 149 -17.33 5.78 -1.96
N ILE A 150 -17.18 5.90 -0.64
CA ILE A 150 -17.18 4.73 0.25
C ILE A 150 -18.51 3.96 0.21
N MET A 151 -19.59 4.60 -0.23
CA MET A 151 -20.91 3.98 -0.41
C MET A 151 -21.01 3.15 -1.70
N ASN A 152 -20.00 3.25 -2.59
CA ASN A 152 -19.97 2.44 -3.81
C ASN A 152 -19.97 0.94 -3.47
N SER A 153 -20.72 0.15 -4.24
CA SER A 153 -20.88 -1.28 -3.98
C SER A 153 -19.57 -2.06 -3.95
N VAL A 154 -18.55 -1.63 -4.72
CA VAL A 154 -17.23 -2.29 -4.72
C VAL A 154 -16.42 -2.01 -3.45
N MET A 155 -16.82 -1.00 -2.66
CA MET A 155 -16.19 -0.68 -1.36
C MET A 155 -16.90 -1.38 -0.19
N GLN A 156 -18.03 -2.06 -0.44
CA GLN A 156 -18.80 -2.73 0.60
C GLN A 156 -18.30 -4.17 0.85
N GLY A 157 -18.69 -4.74 2.00
CA GLY A 157 -18.31 -6.10 2.39
C GLY A 157 -16.90 -6.18 3.00
N ASN A 158 -16.30 -7.37 2.88
CA ASN A 158 -14.95 -7.64 3.37
C ASN A 158 -13.89 -7.17 2.38
N LEU A 159 -12.62 -7.12 2.81
CA LEU A 159 -11.48 -6.82 1.95
C LEU A 159 -11.35 -7.88 0.84
N ASN A 160 -11.80 -7.55 -0.36
CA ASN A 160 -11.84 -8.46 -1.52
C ASN A 160 -11.37 -7.81 -2.83
N ASN A 161 -10.85 -6.60 -2.79
CA ASN A 161 -10.25 -5.92 -3.95
C ASN A 161 -9.16 -4.94 -3.53
N MET A 162 -8.31 -4.56 -4.49
CA MET A 162 -7.18 -3.66 -4.25
C MET A 162 -7.58 -2.22 -3.90
N ALA A 163 -8.76 -1.75 -4.30
CA ALA A 163 -9.24 -0.43 -3.92
C ALA A 163 -9.44 -0.33 -2.40
N GLN A 164 -10.08 -1.34 -1.82
CA GLN A 164 -10.29 -1.43 -0.37
C GLN A 164 -8.95 -1.54 0.40
N LEU A 165 -8.04 -2.44 -0.05
CA LEU A 165 -6.72 -2.60 0.58
C LEU A 165 -5.90 -1.31 0.52
N THR A 166 -5.92 -0.62 -0.62
CA THR A 166 -5.16 0.61 -0.80
C THR A 166 -5.73 1.74 0.06
N LEU A 167 -7.07 1.87 0.09
CA LEU A 167 -7.71 2.92 0.88
C LEU A 167 -7.45 2.75 2.38
N ILE A 168 -7.67 1.56 2.94
CA ILE A 168 -7.43 1.35 4.37
C ILE A 168 -5.96 1.56 4.75
N THR A 169 -5.04 1.15 3.86
CA THR A 169 -3.60 1.40 4.06
C THR A 169 -3.28 2.90 4.07
N ALA A 170 -3.93 3.68 3.19
CA ALA A 170 -3.75 5.13 3.12
C ALA A 170 -4.33 5.83 4.36
N LEU A 171 -5.53 5.47 4.80
CA LEU A 171 -6.18 6.05 5.97
C LEU A 171 -5.40 5.79 7.26
N GLN A 172 -4.86 4.57 7.42
CA GLN A 172 -4.07 4.22 8.60
C GLN A 172 -2.70 4.92 8.67
N LEU A 173 -2.32 5.72 7.67
CA LEU A 173 -1.18 6.63 7.77
C LEU A 173 -1.39 7.75 8.81
N GLU A 174 -2.61 7.94 9.32
CA GLU A 174 -2.89 8.81 10.46
C GLU A 174 -2.03 8.48 11.69
N GLN A 175 -1.65 7.21 11.85
CA GLN A 175 -0.78 6.76 12.96
C GLN A 175 0.63 7.39 12.93
N TRP A 176 1.05 7.87 11.76
CA TRP A 176 2.36 8.48 11.53
C TRP A 176 2.30 9.99 11.32
N ASN A 177 1.10 10.48 11.07
CA ASN A 177 0.84 11.89 10.84
C ASN A 177 -0.42 12.32 11.60
N PRO A 178 -0.29 12.74 12.85
CA PRO A 178 -1.43 13.19 13.67
C PRO A 178 -2.18 14.38 13.08
N ASP A 179 -1.56 15.14 12.16
CA ASP A 179 -2.19 16.25 11.46
C ASP A 179 -3.09 15.79 10.30
N PHE A 180 -3.00 14.53 9.91
CA PHE A 180 -3.90 13.90 8.92
C PHE A 180 -5.22 13.50 9.59
N ARG A 181 -6.07 14.50 9.91
CA ARG A 181 -7.32 14.36 10.68
C ARG A 181 -8.50 13.96 9.79
N TRP A 182 -8.34 12.95 8.97
CA TRP A 182 -9.36 12.51 8.01
C TRP A 182 -10.68 12.05 8.67
N ARG A 183 -10.68 11.69 9.95
CA ARG A 183 -11.88 11.23 10.68
C ARG A 183 -12.88 12.35 10.96
N GLU A 184 -12.40 13.60 11.02
CA GLU A 184 -13.23 14.76 11.34
C GLU A 184 -14.17 15.07 10.16
N GLY A 185 -15.49 14.99 10.39
CA GLY A 185 -16.50 15.27 9.36
C GLY A 185 -16.83 14.14 8.39
N HIS A 186 -16.20 12.96 8.52
CA HIS A 186 -16.35 11.83 7.57
C HIS A 186 -16.86 10.54 8.25
N PRO A 187 -18.09 10.54 8.82
CA PRO A 187 -18.57 9.44 9.66
C PRO A 187 -18.71 8.11 8.90
N ARG A 188 -19.07 8.10 7.62
CA ARG A 188 -19.20 6.85 6.82
C ARG A 188 -17.84 6.22 6.55
N LEU A 189 -16.85 7.05 6.26
CA LEU A 189 -15.48 6.58 6.03
C LEU A 189 -14.88 6.05 7.33
N VAL A 190 -15.17 6.68 8.48
CA VAL A 190 -14.78 6.20 9.82
C VAL A 190 -15.40 4.83 10.09
N GLU A 191 -16.71 4.68 9.95
CA GLU A 191 -17.40 3.41 10.17
C GLU A 191 -16.82 2.29 9.28
N TRP A 192 -16.59 2.60 8.01
CA TRP A 192 -16.01 1.66 7.06
C TRP A 192 -14.59 1.23 7.47
N CYS A 193 -13.73 2.16 7.84
CA CYS A 193 -12.36 1.90 8.24
C CYS A 193 -12.29 1.09 9.53
N ASP A 194 -13.06 1.49 10.55
CA ASP A 194 -13.05 0.85 11.87
C ASP A 194 -13.55 -0.60 11.80
N ARG A 195 -14.59 -0.86 11.01
CA ARG A 195 -15.10 -2.23 10.77
C ARG A 195 -14.04 -3.18 10.22
N LEU A 196 -13.08 -2.69 9.46
CA LEU A 196 -12.06 -3.51 8.80
C LEU A 196 -10.74 -3.56 9.57
N SER A 197 -10.50 -2.61 10.47
CA SER A 197 -9.19 -2.39 11.12
C SER A 197 -8.71 -3.55 11.99
N ASP A 198 -9.61 -4.37 12.53
CA ASP A 198 -9.28 -5.51 13.38
C ASP A 198 -8.82 -6.77 12.62
N ARG A 199 -8.72 -6.70 11.30
CA ARG A 199 -8.23 -7.85 10.51
C ARG A 199 -6.79 -8.18 10.85
N ALA A 200 -6.51 -9.47 11.01
CA ALA A 200 -5.18 -9.97 11.38
C ALA A 200 -4.08 -9.49 10.41
N SER A 201 -4.36 -9.42 9.11
CA SER A 201 -3.43 -8.92 8.09
C SER A 201 -3.05 -7.45 8.29
N LEU A 202 -4.02 -6.62 8.69
CA LEU A 202 -3.80 -5.20 8.97
C LEU A 202 -3.05 -5.00 10.28
N LEU A 203 -3.41 -5.73 11.33
CA LEU A 203 -2.75 -5.68 12.64
C LEU A 203 -1.29 -6.15 12.57
N LYS A 204 -1.01 -7.27 11.87
CA LYS A 204 0.35 -7.80 11.69
C LYS A 204 1.26 -6.94 10.81
N THR A 205 0.69 -6.02 10.04
CA THR A 205 1.45 -5.19 9.11
C THR A 205 1.51 -3.72 9.50
N VAL A 206 1.01 -3.36 10.67
CA VAL A 206 1.14 -1.98 11.18
C VAL A 206 2.58 -1.49 10.99
N PRO A 207 2.77 -0.28 10.43
CA PRO A 207 4.10 0.27 10.23
C PRO A 207 4.86 0.41 11.56
N VAL A 208 6.13 -0.01 11.56
CA VAL A 208 7.04 0.10 12.71
C VAL A 208 8.22 0.97 12.32
N LEU A 209 8.55 1.98 13.15
CA LEU A 209 9.75 2.85 13.00
C LEU A 209 11.03 2.10 13.33
#